data_21082d80b421144b0d22e77502d6ac71
#
_entry.id   21082d80b421144b0d22e77502d6ac71
#
_cell.length_a   1.000
_cell.length_b   1.000
_cell.length_c   1.000
_cell.angle_alpha   90.00
_cell.angle_beta   90.00
_cell.angle_gamma   90.00
#
_symmetry.space_group_name_H-M   'P 1'
#
loop_
_entity.id
_entity.type
_entity.pdbx_description
1 polymer ?
#
loop_
_entity_poly.entity_id
_entity_poly.type
_entity_poly.pdbx_seq_one_letter_code
_entity_poly.pdbx_strand_id
1 'polypeptide(L)'
;MNKGRRIRELALTGFFIALQIVMTATQIGYIPIGPINVTTMHIPVILAGIFLGSRYGSLVGFVFGLTSMLRATFMPGVTSFIFSPFITVGGISGNFASLIICFVPRILLGWISAKLFRLLRHRGVHDLLACSIAAAVSTITHTLLVMGMIWLFFAPSYAQALNIPVEGIGAVILGVITSNGLMETIAAAVIVPALDKALWPTVRRMRLGG
;
A
#
# COMPACT_ATOMS: atom_id res chain seq x y z
N MET A 1 28.54 10.39 1.73
CA MET A 1 27.28 10.52 0.96
C MET A 1 27.18 11.99 0.56
N ASN A 2 27.08 12.29 -0.75
CA ASN A 2 27.09 13.66 -1.28
C ASN A 2 25.84 14.42 -0.79
N LYS A 3 25.99 15.62 -0.23
CA LYS A 3 24.93 16.48 0.32
C LYS A 3 23.81 16.72 -0.73
N GLY A 4 24.19 16.96 -1.99
CA GLY A 4 23.25 17.18 -3.08
C GLY A 4 22.35 15.96 -3.37
N ARG A 5 22.90 14.74 -3.29
CA ARG A 5 22.12 13.50 -3.45
C ARG A 5 21.06 13.34 -2.36
N ARG A 6 21.43 13.61 -1.11
CA ARG A 6 20.50 13.53 0.03
C ARG A 6 19.33 14.50 -0.09
N ILE A 7 19.59 15.74 -0.52
CA ILE A 7 18.55 16.75 -0.74
C ILE A 7 17.56 16.29 -1.81
N ARG A 8 18.03 15.70 -2.90
CA ARG A 8 17.18 15.19 -3.99
C ARG A 8 16.33 13.98 -3.56
N GLU A 9 16.92 13.05 -2.80
CA GLU A 9 16.18 11.91 -2.25
C GLU A 9 15.06 12.38 -1.30
N LEU A 10 15.33 13.40 -0.48
CA LEU A 10 14.31 14.02 0.40
C LEU A 10 13.23 14.74 -0.40
N ALA A 11 13.58 15.49 -1.45
CA ALA A 11 12.62 16.17 -2.31
C ALA A 11 11.68 15.18 -3.02
N LEU A 12 12.22 14.07 -3.57
CA LEU A 12 11.42 13.03 -4.19
C LEU A 12 10.54 12.31 -3.16
N THR A 13 11.05 12.06 -1.96
CA THR A 13 10.25 11.48 -0.88
C THR A 13 9.09 12.40 -0.51
N GLY A 14 9.35 13.70 -0.37
CA GLY A 14 8.34 14.72 -0.14
C GLY A 14 7.27 14.76 -1.24
N PHE A 15 7.67 14.60 -2.50
CA PHE A 15 6.74 14.49 -3.63
C PHE A 15 5.81 13.27 -3.49
N PHE A 16 6.34 12.08 -3.18
CA PHE A 16 5.50 10.88 -2.98
C PHE A 16 4.58 11.01 -1.77
N ILE A 17 5.05 11.64 -0.69
CA ILE A 17 4.22 11.92 0.50
C ILE A 17 3.09 12.89 0.13
N ALA A 18 3.38 13.98 -0.56
CA ALA A 18 2.37 14.94 -1.01
C ALA A 18 1.34 14.28 -1.93
N LEU A 19 1.79 13.43 -2.86
CA LEU A 19 0.91 12.65 -3.74
C LEU A 19 -0.02 11.74 -2.92
N GLN A 20 0.48 11.04 -1.91
CA GLN A 20 -0.31 10.22 -1.00
C GLN A 20 -1.40 11.04 -0.28
N ILE A 21 -1.04 12.22 0.23
CA ILE A 21 -1.98 13.10 0.93
C ILE A 21 -3.07 13.58 -0.02
N VAL A 22 -2.70 14.04 -1.22
CA VAL A 22 -3.65 14.48 -2.24
C VAL A 22 -4.59 13.35 -2.66
N MET A 23 -4.06 12.15 -2.95
CA MET A 23 -4.87 10.99 -3.31
C MET A 23 -5.84 10.58 -2.19
N THR A 24 -5.44 10.72 -0.93
CA THR A 24 -6.32 10.45 0.21
C THR A 24 -7.42 11.52 0.35
N ALA A 25 -7.06 12.80 0.23
CA ALA A 25 -7.98 13.92 0.39
C ALA A 25 -9.03 14.00 -0.75
N THR A 26 -8.59 13.73 -1.99
CA THR A 26 -9.45 13.79 -3.19
C THR A 26 -10.19 12.48 -3.48
N GLN A 27 -9.92 11.41 -2.75
CA GLN A 27 -10.43 10.06 -2.98
C GLN A 27 -10.11 9.46 -4.38
N ILE A 28 -9.26 10.11 -5.18
CA ILE A 28 -8.83 9.61 -6.50
C ILE A 28 -8.09 8.27 -6.37
N GLY A 29 -7.51 7.99 -5.21
CA GLY A 29 -6.88 6.70 -4.90
C GLY A 29 -7.85 5.53 -4.74
N TYR A 30 -9.17 5.77 -4.82
CA TYR A 30 -10.22 4.76 -4.65
C TYR A 30 -11.10 4.74 -5.89
N ILE A 31 -10.86 3.78 -6.76
CA ILE A 31 -11.60 3.61 -8.02
C ILE A 31 -12.77 2.67 -7.76
N PRO A 32 -14.03 3.15 -7.78
CA PRO A 32 -15.18 2.28 -7.65
C PRO A 32 -15.34 1.44 -8.93
N ILE A 33 -15.27 0.13 -8.79
CA ILE A 33 -15.53 -0.83 -9.87
C ILE A 33 -16.70 -1.70 -9.43
N GLY A 34 -17.92 -1.28 -9.74
CA GLY A 34 -19.16 -1.92 -9.27
C GLY A 34 -19.26 -1.85 -7.72
N PRO A 35 -19.50 -2.97 -7.04
CA PRO A 35 -19.60 -3.00 -5.58
C PRO A 35 -18.23 -2.94 -4.84
N ILE A 36 -17.14 -2.87 -5.60
CA ILE A 36 -15.76 -3.00 -5.09
C ILE A 36 -15.00 -1.71 -5.32
N ASN A 37 -14.20 -1.29 -4.34
CA ASN A 37 -13.24 -0.19 -4.48
C ASN A 37 -11.83 -0.77 -4.66
N VAL A 38 -11.27 -0.58 -5.84
CA VAL A 38 -9.85 -0.86 -6.10
C VAL A 38 -9.02 0.33 -5.63
N THR A 39 -8.05 0.10 -4.77
CA THR A 39 -7.20 1.18 -4.27
C THR A 39 -5.91 1.27 -5.09
N THR A 40 -5.52 2.49 -5.47
CA THR A 40 -4.25 2.77 -6.15
C THR A 40 -3.21 3.38 -5.21
N MET A 41 -3.55 3.50 -3.94
CA MET A 41 -2.71 4.13 -2.90
C MET A 41 -1.37 3.43 -2.66
N HIS A 42 -1.26 2.15 -3.03
CA HIS A 42 -0.04 1.36 -2.93
C HIS A 42 0.99 1.70 -4.02
N ILE A 43 0.56 2.25 -5.18
CA ILE A 43 1.43 2.57 -6.32
C ILE A 43 2.54 3.57 -5.96
N PRO A 44 2.26 4.75 -5.34
CA PRO A 44 3.31 5.68 -4.90
C PRO A 44 4.31 5.06 -3.92
N VAL A 45 3.87 4.15 -3.05
CA VAL A 45 4.74 3.44 -2.10
C VAL A 45 5.73 2.54 -2.83
N ILE A 46 5.24 1.76 -3.80
CA ILE A 46 6.05 0.86 -4.62
C ILE A 46 7.07 1.66 -5.43
N LEU A 47 6.65 2.74 -6.11
CA LEU A 47 7.53 3.61 -6.88
C LEU A 47 8.61 4.26 -6.00
N ALA A 48 8.24 4.75 -4.81
CA ALA A 48 9.22 5.28 -3.86
C ALA A 48 10.24 4.20 -3.45
N GLY A 49 9.79 2.96 -3.23
CA GLY A 49 10.66 1.82 -2.96
C GLY A 49 11.63 1.53 -4.11
N ILE A 50 11.15 1.47 -5.34
CA ILE A 50 11.94 1.20 -6.54
C ILE A 50 12.95 2.33 -6.79
N PHE A 51 12.52 3.59 -6.75
CA PHE A 51 13.37 4.73 -7.08
C PHE A 51 14.36 5.10 -5.97
N LEU A 52 13.93 5.10 -4.72
CA LEU A 52 14.68 5.65 -3.60
C LEU A 52 15.25 4.56 -2.67
N GLY A 53 14.74 3.35 -2.77
CA GLY A 53 15.17 2.21 -1.98
C GLY A 53 14.32 1.97 -0.73
N SER A 54 14.63 0.87 -0.03
CA SER A 54 13.79 0.33 1.04
C SER A 54 13.50 1.30 2.18
N ARG A 55 14.48 2.14 2.57
CA ARG A 55 14.29 3.12 3.66
C ARG A 55 13.19 4.14 3.33
N TYR A 56 13.24 4.72 2.14
CA TYR A 56 12.28 5.74 1.71
C TYR A 56 10.94 5.11 1.31
N GLY A 57 10.95 3.93 0.68
CA GLY A 57 9.75 3.16 0.41
C GLY A 57 8.98 2.82 1.69
N SER A 58 9.68 2.37 2.75
CA SER A 58 9.07 2.14 4.06
C SER A 58 8.53 3.41 4.70
N LEU A 59 9.21 4.55 4.55
CA LEU A 59 8.73 5.84 5.06
C LEU A 59 7.44 6.29 4.35
N VAL A 60 7.37 6.18 3.02
CA VAL A 60 6.15 6.48 2.26
C VAL A 60 5.03 5.47 2.61
N GLY A 61 5.38 4.20 2.84
CA GLY A 61 4.46 3.19 3.35
C GLY A 61 3.92 3.50 4.75
N PHE A 62 4.75 4.03 5.63
CA PHE A 62 4.31 4.52 6.94
C PHE A 62 3.31 5.68 6.80
N VAL A 63 3.58 6.64 5.92
CA VAL A 63 2.65 7.75 5.63
C VAL A 63 1.33 7.22 5.06
N PHE A 64 1.38 6.20 4.19
CA PHE A 64 0.17 5.52 3.71
C PHE A 64 -0.64 4.92 4.87
N GLY A 65 0.02 4.26 5.83
CA GLY A 65 -0.63 3.77 7.04
C GLY A 65 -1.27 4.91 7.84
N LEU A 66 -0.53 6.01 8.03
CA LEU A 66 -1.01 7.17 8.76
C LEU A 66 -2.25 7.81 8.10
N THR A 67 -2.22 8.03 6.78
CA THR A 67 -3.37 8.58 6.04
C THR A 67 -4.57 7.63 6.06
N SER A 68 -4.34 6.31 6.01
CA SER A 68 -5.40 5.30 6.16
C SER A 68 -6.04 5.33 7.54
N MET A 69 -5.24 5.44 8.60
CA MET A 69 -5.72 5.56 9.98
C MET A 69 -6.52 6.85 10.19
N LEU A 70 -6.01 7.99 9.72
CA LEU A 70 -6.71 9.27 9.81
C LEU A 70 -8.04 9.22 9.07
N ARG A 71 -8.05 8.67 7.85
CA ARG A 71 -9.29 8.49 7.10
C ARG A 71 -10.29 7.60 7.84
N ALA A 72 -9.84 6.45 8.36
CA ALA A 72 -10.69 5.56 9.15
C ALA A 72 -11.26 6.23 10.39
N THR A 73 -10.52 7.16 10.99
CA THR A 73 -10.93 7.91 12.18
C THR A 73 -11.93 9.01 11.87
N PHE A 74 -11.67 9.82 10.83
CA PHE A 74 -12.47 11.03 10.54
C PHE A 74 -13.58 10.80 9.52
N MET A 75 -13.51 9.74 8.72
CA MET A 75 -14.51 9.34 7.73
C MET A 75 -14.85 7.85 7.91
N PRO A 76 -15.43 7.46 9.05
CA PRO A 76 -15.62 6.06 9.38
C PRO A 76 -16.67 5.39 8.49
N GLY A 77 -16.34 4.20 7.99
CA GLY A 77 -17.25 3.22 7.41
C GLY A 77 -17.43 2.03 8.37
N VAL A 78 -18.22 1.06 7.95
CA VAL A 78 -18.63 -0.11 8.76
C VAL A 78 -17.45 -0.88 9.37
N THR A 79 -16.33 -0.96 8.66
CA THR A 79 -15.13 -1.74 9.06
C THR A 79 -13.95 -0.87 9.50
N SER A 80 -14.16 0.43 9.72
CA SER A 80 -13.07 1.37 10.01
C SER A 80 -12.37 1.12 11.35
N PHE A 81 -13.00 0.46 12.31
CA PHE A 81 -12.39 0.05 13.57
C PHE A 81 -11.16 -0.87 13.37
N ILE A 82 -11.08 -1.57 12.24
CA ILE A 82 -9.93 -2.41 11.87
C ILE A 82 -8.67 -1.60 11.63
N PHE A 83 -8.80 -0.34 11.17
CA PHE A 83 -7.68 0.53 10.78
C PHE A 83 -7.46 1.70 11.73
N SER A 84 -8.32 1.91 12.72
CA SER A 84 -8.18 2.96 13.73
C SER A 84 -8.54 2.44 15.12
N PRO A 85 -7.65 2.61 16.11
CA PRO A 85 -7.95 2.23 17.50
C PRO A 85 -8.82 3.27 18.22
N PHE A 86 -9.07 4.43 17.60
CA PHE A 86 -9.71 5.59 18.25
C PHE A 86 -11.22 5.68 18.05
N ILE A 87 -11.81 4.73 17.32
CA ILE A 87 -13.23 4.80 16.94
C ILE A 87 -13.97 3.53 17.35
N THR A 88 -15.27 3.71 17.56
CA THR A 88 -16.24 2.64 17.76
C THR A 88 -17.31 2.75 16.68
N VAL A 89 -17.59 1.67 15.97
CA VAL A 89 -18.58 1.59 14.91
C VAL A 89 -19.53 0.44 15.22
N GLY A 90 -20.83 0.71 15.34
CA GLY A 90 -21.82 -0.34 15.65
C GLY A 90 -21.55 -1.08 16.97
N GLY A 91 -20.99 -0.38 17.98
CA GLY A 91 -20.61 -1.02 19.24
C GLY A 91 -19.28 -1.78 19.23
N ILE A 92 -18.59 -1.86 18.08
CA ILE A 92 -17.30 -2.53 17.91
C ILE A 92 -16.19 -1.47 17.92
N SER A 93 -15.26 -1.60 18.86
CA SER A 93 -14.13 -0.67 19.03
C SER A 93 -12.87 -1.21 18.34
N GLY A 94 -12.08 -0.29 17.76
CA GLY A 94 -10.71 -0.58 17.37
C GLY A 94 -9.83 -0.83 18.60
N ASN A 95 -8.67 -1.44 18.38
CA ASN A 95 -7.71 -1.74 19.43
C ASN A 95 -6.27 -1.63 18.91
N PHE A 96 -5.28 -2.05 19.71
CA PHE A 96 -3.86 -2.00 19.31
C PHE A 96 -3.55 -2.80 18.03
N ALA A 97 -4.26 -3.90 17.76
CA ALA A 97 -4.11 -4.66 16.52
C ALA A 97 -4.48 -3.83 15.29
N SER A 98 -5.37 -2.84 15.41
CA SER A 98 -5.70 -1.90 14.33
C SER A 98 -4.48 -1.13 13.85
N LEU A 99 -3.56 -0.74 14.77
CA LEU A 99 -2.29 -0.10 14.41
C LEU A 99 -1.39 -1.07 13.63
N ILE A 100 -1.27 -2.30 14.09
CA ILE A 100 -0.44 -3.32 13.44
C ILE A 100 -0.95 -3.55 12.00
N ILE A 101 -2.25 -3.76 11.83
CA ILE A 101 -2.87 -3.96 10.51
C ILE A 101 -2.68 -2.72 9.63
N CYS A 102 -2.78 -1.53 10.21
CA CYS A 102 -2.70 -0.29 9.46
C CYS A 102 -1.27 0.02 9.00
N PHE A 103 -0.26 -0.22 9.82
CA PHE A 103 1.12 0.21 9.53
C PHE A 103 2.00 -0.89 8.96
N VAL A 104 2.00 -2.09 9.53
CA VAL A 104 2.97 -3.14 9.17
C VAL A 104 2.90 -3.54 7.70
N PRO A 105 1.73 -3.86 7.12
CA PRO A 105 1.65 -4.24 5.70
C PRO A 105 2.09 -3.12 4.75
N ARG A 106 1.81 -1.86 5.09
CA ARG A 106 2.16 -0.69 4.26
C ARG A 106 3.66 -0.40 4.29
N ILE A 107 4.30 -0.50 5.45
CA ILE A 107 5.76 -0.37 5.59
C ILE A 107 6.46 -1.49 4.82
N LEU A 108 5.99 -2.73 4.99
CA LEU A 108 6.55 -3.89 4.30
C LEU A 108 6.35 -3.82 2.77
N LEU A 109 5.24 -3.26 2.29
CA LEU A 109 4.99 -3.03 0.87
C LEU A 109 6.16 -2.24 0.23
N GLY A 110 6.54 -1.10 0.82
CA GLY A 110 7.63 -0.28 0.33
C GLY A 110 9.01 -0.93 0.49
N TRP A 111 9.20 -1.73 1.54
CA TRP A 111 10.45 -2.44 1.77
C TRP A 111 10.62 -3.61 0.79
N ILE A 112 9.58 -4.44 0.61
CA ILE A 112 9.59 -5.61 -0.27
C ILE A 112 9.78 -5.18 -1.73
N SER A 113 9.02 -4.17 -2.20
CA SER A 113 9.13 -3.68 -3.57
C SER A 113 10.55 -3.24 -3.91
N ALA A 114 11.21 -2.50 -3.00
CA ALA A 114 12.58 -2.05 -3.17
C ALA A 114 13.60 -3.21 -3.17
N LYS A 115 13.43 -4.17 -2.29
CA LYS A 115 14.36 -5.31 -2.16
C LYS A 115 14.22 -6.26 -3.32
N LEU A 116 12.98 -6.59 -3.70
CA LEU A 116 12.70 -7.51 -4.79
C LEU A 116 13.14 -6.91 -6.14
N PHE A 117 12.82 -5.64 -6.40
CA PHE A 117 13.29 -4.96 -7.61
C PHE A 117 14.82 -5.04 -7.73
N ARG A 118 15.55 -4.69 -6.69
CA ARG A 118 17.01 -4.76 -6.68
C ARG A 118 17.53 -6.18 -6.90
N LEU A 119 16.94 -7.19 -6.26
CA LEU A 119 17.31 -8.58 -6.42
C LEU A 119 17.15 -9.04 -7.86
N LEU A 120 16.01 -8.74 -8.48
CA LEU A 120 15.74 -9.09 -9.88
C LEU A 120 16.71 -8.41 -10.84
N ARG A 121 17.02 -7.14 -10.61
CA ARG A 121 18.02 -6.39 -11.39
C ARG A 121 19.43 -6.98 -11.26
N HIS A 122 19.83 -7.38 -10.08
CA HIS A 122 21.11 -8.07 -9.87
C HIS A 122 21.19 -9.44 -10.59
N ARG A 123 20.04 -10.07 -10.82
CA ARG A 123 19.94 -11.32 -11.59
C ARG A 123 19.80 -11.11 -13.10
N GLY A 124 19.94 -9.88 -13.59
CA GLY A 124 19.89 -9.56 -15.02
C GLY A 124 18.48 -9.46 -15.62
N VAL A 125 17.44 -9.46 -14.79
CA VAL A 125 16.06 -9.28 -15.27
C VAL A 125 15.89 -7.87 -15.82
N HIS A 126 15.24 -7.73 -16.98
CA HIS A 126 14.97 -6.44 -17.62
C HIS A 126 14.15 -5.50 -16.71
N ASP A 127 14.41 -4.19 -16.78
CA ASP A 127 13.83 -3.19 -15.88
C ASP A 127 12.30 -3.27 -15.77
N LEU A 128 11.59 -3.26 -16.89
CA LEU A 128 10.13 -3.30 -16.91
C LEU A 128 9.58 -4.57 -16.24
N LEU A 129 10.18 -5.72 -16.54
CA LEU A 129 9.76 -7.00 -15.96
C LEU A 129 10.06 -7.04 -14.45
N ALA A 130 11.24 -6.53 -14.04
CA ALA A 130 11.60 -6.43 -12.64
C ALA A 130 10.63 -5.51 -11.86
N CYS A 131 10.21 -4.38 -12.46
CA CYS A 131 9.19 -3.50 -11.90
C CYS A 131 7.83 -4.21 -11.77
N SER A 132 7.36 -4.88 -12.82
CA SER A 132 6.08 -5.60 -12.81
C SER A 132 6.04 -6.68 -11.74
N ILE A 133 7.07 -7.52 -11.67
CA ILE A 133 7.17 -8.60 -10.67
C ILE A 133 7.27 -8.01 -9.26
N ALA A 134 8.09 -6.99 -9.04
CA ALA A 134 8.21 -6.36 -7.73
C ALA A 134 6.89 -5.72 -7.29
N ALA A 135 6.17 -5.07 -8.19
CA ALA A 135 4.86 -4.48 -7.91
C ALA A 135 3.82 -5.57 -7.60
N ALA A 136 3.70 -6.60 -8.43
CA ALA A 136 2.75 -7.68 -8.23
C ALA A 136 2.98 -8.42 -6.90
N VAL A 137 4.20 -8.88 -6.65
CA VAL A 137 4.53 -9.65 -5.45
C VAL A 137 4.36 -8.82 -4.18
N SER A 138 4.78 -7.55 -4.19
CA SER A 138 4.61 -6.71 -3.00
C SER A 138 3.14 -6.36 -2.74
N THR A 139 2.31 -6.18 -3.78
CA THR A 139 0.86 -5.97 -3.63
C THR A 139 0.16 -7.22 -3.12
N ILE A 140 0.44 -8.39 -3.68
CA ILE A 140 -0.11 -9.67 -3.17
C ILE A 140 0.26 -9.86 -1.71
N THR A 141 1.54 -9.67 -1.36
CA THR A 141 2.00 -9.81 0.03
C THR A 141 1.28 -8.82 0.96
N HIS A 142 1.10 -7.57 0.53
CA HIS A 142 0.35 -6.57 1.28
C HIS A 142 -1.10 -7.02 1.54
N THR A 143 -1.81 -7.46 0.51
CA THR A 143 -3.21 -7.91 0.62
C THR A 143 -3.32 -9.13 1.53
N LEU A 144 -2.44 -10.11 1.38
CA LEU A 144 -2.42 -11.31 2.24
C LEU A 144 -2.13 -10.95 3.70
N LEU A 145 -1.21 -10.02 3.97
CA LEU A 145 -0.92 -9.57 5.33
C LEU A 145 -2.11 -8.85 5.94
N VAL A 146 -2.75 -7.92 5.22
CA VAL A 146 -3.93 -7.21 5.73
C VAL A 146 -5.06 -8.18 6.03
N MET A 147 -5.45 -9.01 5.06
CA MET A 147 -6.55 -9.94 5.21
C MET A 147 -6.27 -11.03 6.25
N GLY A 148 -5.04 -11.55 6.27
CA GLY A 148 -4.61 -12.52 7.28
C GLY A 148 -4.62 -11.95 8.71
N MET A 149 -4.17 -10.71 8.88
CA MET A 149 -4.22 -10.04 10.20
C MET A 149 -5.66 -9.71 10.60
N ILE A 150 -6.54 -9.33 9.67
CA ILE A 150 -7.97 -9.14 9.95
C ILE A 150 -8.58 -10.45 10.44
N TRP A 151 -8.29 -11.55 9.75
CA TRP A 151 -8.76 -12.87 10.17
C TRP A 151 -8.25 -13.27 11.55
N LEU A 152 -6.97 -13.01 11.83
CA LEU A 152 -6.33 -13.39 13.09
C LEU A 152 -6.84 -12.57 14.29
N PHE A 153 -7.00 -11.25 14.12
CA PHE A 153 -7.26 -10.32 15.24
C PHE A 153 -8.71 -9.87 15.33
N PHE A 154 -9.45 -9.89 14.24
CA PHE A 154 -10.78 -9.26 14.14
C PHE A 154 -11.85 -10.17 13.53
N ALA A 155 -11.63 -11.49 13.34
CA ALA A 155 -12.62 -12.33 12.67
C ALA A 155 -14.03 -12.24 13.28
N PRO A 156 -14.25 -12.35 14.61
CA PRO A 156 -15.58 -12.22 15.21
C PRO A 156 -16.17 -10.81 15.02
N SER A 157 -15.38 -9.77 15.26
CA SER A 157 -15.82 -8.39 15.13
C SER A 157 -16.11 -8.02 13.67
N TYR A 158 -15.34 -8.55 12.74
CA TYR A 158 -15.55 -8.34 11.30
C TYR A 158 -16.81 -9.06 10.81
N ALA A 159 -17.05 -10.28 11.26
CA ALA A 159 -18.28 -11.02 10.99
C ALA A 159 -19.52 -10.29 11.54
N GLN A 160 -19.45 -9.80 12.78
CA GLN A 160 -20.51 -9.00 13.41
C GLN A 160 -20.79 -7.71 12.60
N ALA A 161 -19.75 -6.99 12.18
CA ALA A 161 -19.91 -5.77 11.41
C ALA A 161 -20.54 -5.99 10.03
N LEU A 162 -20.37 -7.17 9.44
CA LEU A 162 -20.96 -7.56 8.17
C LEU A 162 -22.32 -8.30 8.33
N ASN A 163 -22.79 -8.52 9.55
CA ASN A 163 -24.00 -9.29 9.86
C ASN A 163 -23.98 -10.72 9.27
N ILE A 164 -22.84 -11.41 9.36
CA ILE A 164 -22.66 -12.78 8.90
C ILE A 164 -22.19 -13.71 10.03
N PRO A 165 -22.42 -15.03 9.93
CA PRO A 165 -21.82 -16.00 10.86
C PRO A 165 -20.28 -15.95 10.80
N VAL A 166 -19.61 -16.20 11.95
CA VAL A 166 -18.13 -16.17 12.04
C VAL A 166 -17.50 -17.24 11.14
N GLU A 167 -18.18 -18.37 10.96
CA GLU A 167 -17.77 -19.47 10.09
C GLU A 167 -17.67 -19.03 8.61
N GLY A 168 -18.47 -18.04 8.20
CA GLY A 168 -18.49 -17.47 6.86
C GLY A 168 -17.37 -16.49 6.56
N ILE A 169 -16.64 -16.01 7.58
CA ILE A 169 -15.65 -14.95 7.41
C ILE A 169 -14.48 -15.37 6.49
N GLY A 170 -14.10 -16.63 6.53
CA GLY A 170 -13.06 -17.17 5.65
C GLY A 170 -13.40 -17.03 4.17
N ALA A 171 -14.65 -17.28 3.79
CA ALA A 171 -15.11 -17.11 2.41
C ALA A 171 -15.12 -15.63 2.00
N VAL A 172 -15.51 -14.72 2.90
CA VAL A 172 -15.47 -13.27 2.63
C VAL A 172 -14.03 -12.79 2.42
N ILE A 173 -13.11 -13.19 3.29
CA ILE A 173 -11.67 -12.83 3.16
C ILE A 173 -11.10 -13.37 1.86
N LEU A 174 -11.39 -14.63 1.50
CA LEU A 174 -10.96 -15.21 0.23
C LEU A 174 -11.57 -14.43 -0.95
N GLY A 175 -12.83 -14.07 -0.87
CA GLY A 175 -13.51 -13.23 -1.86
C GLY A 175 -12.81 -11.89 -2.07
N VAL A 176 -12.43 -11.20 -1.00
CA VAL A 176 -11.69 -9.92 -1.08
C VAL A 176 -10.30 -10.13 -1.69
N ILE A 177 -9.57 -11.17 -1.32
CA ILE A 177 -8.25 -11.49 -1.88
C ILE A 177 -8.35 -11.76 -3.39
N THR A 178 -9.33 -12.56 -3.80
CA THR A 178 -9.48 -12.97 -5.21
C THR A 178 -10.10 -11.90 -6.10
N SER A 179 -10.90 -10.99 -5.54
CA SER A 179 -11.48 -9.86 -6.29
C SER A 179 -10.59 -8.61 -6.22
N ASN A 180 -10.61 -7.90 -5.09
CA ASN A 180 -9.86 -6.65 -4.91
C ASN A 180 -8.34 -6.87 -5.02
N GLY A 181 -7.81 -7.89 -4.34
CA GLY A 181 -6.38 -8.18 -4.35
C GLY A 181 -5.85 -8.50 -5.74
N LEU A 182 -6.60 -9.27 -6.55
CA LEU A 182 -6.22 -9.56 -7.93
C LEU A 182 -6.25 -8.30 -8.81
N MET A 183 -7.31 -7.50 -8.72
CA MET A 183 -7.43 -6.26 -9.49
C MET A 183 -6.34 -5.25 -9.14
N GLU A 184 -6.06 -5.07 -7.85
CA GLU A 184 -4.98 -4.22 -7.36
C GLU A 184 -3.61 -4.71 -7.83
N THR A 185 -3.39 -6.02 -7.84
CA THR A 185 -2.15 -6.64 -8.33
C THR A 185 -1.95 -6.40 -9.83
N ILE A 186 -3.00 -6.60 -10.64
CA ILE A 186 -2.95 -6.35 -12.08
C ILE A 186 -2.68 -4.85 -12.33
N ALA A 187 -3.42 -3.98 -11.66
CA ALA A 187 -3.21 -2.53 -11.78
C ALA A 187 -1.77 -2.13 -11.41
N ALA A 188 -1.21 -2.65 -10.32
CA ALA A 188 0.17 -2.38 -9.93
C ALA A 188 1.17 -2.91 -10.95
N ALA A 189 0.98 -4.15 -11.44
CA ALA A 189 1.89 -4.79 -12.41
C ALA A 189 1.94 -4.07 -13.76
N VAL A 190 0.89 -3.32 -14.13
CA VAL A 190 0.81 -2.55 -15.38
C VAL A 190 1.21 -1.09 -15.17
N ILE A 191 0.66 -0.44 -14.14
CA ILE A 191 0.84 1.01 -13.93
C ILE A 191 2.26 1.34 -13.42
N VAL A 192 2.81 0.53 -12.51
CA VAL A 192 4.14 0.81 -11.94
C VAL A 192 5.23 0.81 -13.02
N PRO A 193 5.37 -0.20 -13.90
CA PRO A 193 6.39 -0.16 -14.94
C PRO A 193 6.14 0.94 -15.98
N ALA A 194 4.88 1.29 -16.27
CA ALA A 194 4.56 2.39 -17.18
C ALA A 194 5.02 3.75 -16.60
N LEU A 195 4.74 3.99 -15.31
CA LEU A 195 5.20 5.18 -14.59
C LEU A 195 6.72 5.17 -14.39
N ASP A 196 7.33 4.01 -14.12
CA ASP A 196 8.79 3.89 -14.03
C ASP A 196 9.43 4.33 -15.35
N LYS A 197 8.97 3.81 -16.48
CA LYS A 197 9.46 4.19 -17.81
C LYS A 197 9.31 5.69 -18.08
N ALA A 198 8.18 6.28 -17.71
CA ALA A 198 7.92 7.71 -17.92
C ALA A 198 8.76 8.61 -17.00
N LEU A 199 8.92 8.23 -15.74
CA LEU A 199 9.60 9.05 -14.72
C LEU A 199 11.11 8.80 -14.65
N TRP A 200 11.59 7.63 -15.12
CA TRP A 200 12.99 7.25 -15.04
C TRP A 200 13.98 8.27 -15.60
N PRO A 201 13.77 8.88 -16.78
CA PRO A 201 14.69 9.90 -17.29
C PRO A 201 14.85 11.08 -16.33
N THR A 202 13.76 11.52 -15.70
CA THR A 202 13.76 12.62 -14.74
C THR A 202 14.43 12.22 -13.43
N VAL A 203 14.09 11.06 -12.89
CA VAL A 203 14.69 10.52 -11.65
C VAL A 203 16.18 10.26 -11.84
N ARG A 204 16.60 9.73 -12.99
CA ARG A 204 18.01 9.50 -13.33
C ARG A 204 18.79 10.79 -13.42
N ARG A 205 18.27 11.84 -14.07
CA ARG A 205 18.90 13.17 -14.11
C ARG A 205 19.08 13.74 -12.70
N MET A 206 18.08 13.60 -11.86
CA MET A 206 18.18 14.03 -10.46
C MET A 206 19.18 13.21 -9.63
N ARG A 207 19.46 11.96 -9.98
CA ARG A 207 20.44 11.10 -9.29
C ARG A 207 21.86 11.29 -9.78
N LEU A 208 22.06 11.54 -11.07
CA LEU A 208 23.39 11.59 -11.73
C LEU A 208 23.90 13.02 -11.95
N GLY A 209 23.05 14.03 -11.88
CA GLY A 209 23.41 15.45 -12.13
C GLY A 209 24.02 16.16 -10.91
N GLY A 210 24.94 15.49 -10.20
CA GLY A 210 25.66 16.10 -9.07
C GLY A 210 27.00 15.42 -8.81
#